data_203e4f5ce55c3169c7a2cbee4aa10cc2
#
_entry.id   203e4f5ce55c3169c7a2cbee4aa10cc2
#
_cell.length_a   1.000
_cell.length_b   1.000
_cell.length_c   1.000
_cell.angle_alpha   90.00
_cell.angle_beta   90.00
_cell.angle_gamma   90.00
#
_symmetry.space_group_name_H-M   'P 1'
#
loop_
_entity.id
_entity.type
_entity.pdbx_description
1 polymer ?
#
loop_
_entity_poly.entity_id
_entity_poly.type
_entity_poly.pdbx_seq_one_letter_code
_entity_poly.pdbx_strand_id
1 'polypeptide(L)'
;MRAAGGWWRVVWLCGLGLGCASGPGAVRSPTVDRAREMLRSGRAREGNLVLRCEPGDADVYLDGVAQGFCSDFGDAQGGLHVGEGMHRVDVKKEGHWPYTTYYEPGRARAVLTIRLREKAPGGGQSP
;
A
#
# COMPACT_ATOMS: atom_id res chain seq x y z
N MET A 1 -70.29 27.47 -46.68
CA MET A 1 -69.27 27.94 -47.59
C MET A 1 -67.89 27.83 -46.95
N ARG A 2 -67.25 26.93 -47.42
CA ARG A 2 -65.81 26.77 -47.60
C ARG A 2 -64.91 27.14 -46.42
N ALA A 3 -64.77 26.22 -45.52
CA ALA A 3 -63.62 26.13 -44.71
C ALA A 3 -62.61 25.22 -45.42
N ALA A 4 -61.66 25.80 -46.07
CA ALA A 4 -60.54 25.05 -46.60
C ALA A 4 -59.65 24.68 -45.42
N GLY A 5 -59.69 23.44 -45.12
CA GLY A 5 -58.86 22.89 -44.12
C GLY A 5 -57.39 22.97 -44.48
N GLY A 6 -56.68 23.73 -43.79
CA GLY A 6 -55.25 23.73 -43.83
C GLY A 6 -54.69 22.46 -43.28
N TRP A 7 -54.26 21.65 -44.15
CA TRP A 7 -53.58 20.43 -43.84
C TRP A 7 -52.14 20.73 -43.53
N TRP A 8 -51.87 20.86 -42.30
CA TRP A 8 -50.48 20.92 -41.85
C TRP A 8 -50.11 19.58 -41.25
N ARG A 9 -49.79 18.71 -42.13
CA ARG A 9 -49.01 17.55 -41.76
C ARG A 9 -47.60 18.05 -41.42
N VAL A 10 -47.44 18.43 -40.21
CA VAL A 10 -46.09 18.57 -39.66
C VAL A 10 -45.61 17.16 -39.34
N VAL A 11 -45.02 16.56 -40.31
CA VAL A 11 -44.23 15.38 -40.12
C VAL A 11 -42.98 15.83 -39.36
N TRP A 12 -43.03 15.77 -38.08
CA TRP A 12 -41.87 15.86 -37.27
C TRP A 12 -41.13 14.53 -37.30
N LEU A 13 -40.33 14.39 -38.33
CA LEU A 13 -39.26 13.43 -38.38
C LEU A 13 -38.09 14.00 -37.58
N CYS A 14 -38.22 14.05 -36.27
CA CYS A 14 -37.12 14.22 -35.36
C CYS A 14 -36.86 12.90 -34.65
N GLY A 15 -36.50 11.93 -35.42
CA GLY A 15 -36.10 10.65 -34.94
C GLY A 15 -34.60 10.41 -35.07
N LEU A 16 -33.77 11.36 -34.84
CA LEU A 16 -32.34 11.12 -34.66
C LEU A 16 -31.96 11.57 -33.24
N GLY A 17 -32.58 10.95 -32.28
CA GLY A 17 -32.03 10.86 -30.98
C GLY A 17 -30.76 10.01 -31.05
N LEU A 18 -29.64 10.66 -31.34
CA LEU A 18 -28.36 10.16 -30.92
C LEU A 18 -28.39 10.17 -29.37
N GLY A 19 -28.99 9.15 -28.85
CA GLY A 19 -28.80 8.79 -27.47
C GLY A 19 -27.33 8.51 -27.27
N CYS A 20 -26.58 9.50 -26.83
CA CYS A 20 -25.36 9.26 -26.13
C CYS A 20 -25.75 8.52 -24.86
N ALA A 21 -25.89 7.24 -24.96
CA ALA A 21 -25.85 6.37 -23.82
C ALA A 21 -24.41 6.42 -23.29
N SER A 22 -24.09 7.52 -22.64
CA SER A 22 -22.99 7.54 -21.69
C SER A 22 -23.41 6.69 -20.51
N GLY A 23 -23.56 5.40 -20.76
CA GLY A 23 -23.49 4.46 -19.67
C GLY A 23 -22.12 4.60 -19.03
N PRO A 24 -22.00 4.57 -17.71
CA PRO A 24 -20.73 4.34 -17.06
C PRO A 24 -20.34 2.89 -17.36
N GLY A 25 -20.05 2.62 -18.62
CA GLY A 25 -19.30 1.45 -18.99
C GLY A 25 -17.91 1.69 -18.43
N ALA A 26 -17.68 1.18 -17.22
CA ALA A 26 -16.34 1.02 -16.74
C ALA A 26 -15.60 0.23 -17.81
N VAL A 27 -14.85 0.94 -18.64
CA VAL A 27 -13.93 0.32 -19.58
C VAL A 27 -12.89 -0.37 -18.72
N ARG A 28 -13.14 -1.63 -18.43
CA ARG A 28 -12.17 -2.49 -17.80
C ARG A 28 -11.05 -2.69 -18.79
N SER A 29 -10.09 -1.80 -18.79
CA SER A 29 -8.89 -2.03 -19.55
C SER A 29 -8.12 -3.17 -18.87
N PRO A 30 -7.75 -4.21 -19.61
CA PRO A 30 -7.02 -5.35 -19.05
C PRO A 30 -5.70 -4.93 -18.38
N THR A 31 -5.17 -3.78 -18.76
CA THR A 31 -3.96 -3.19 -18.17
C THR A 31 -4.18 -2.73 -16.73
N VAL A 32 -5.35 -2.14 -16.44
CA VAL A 32 -5.69 -1.68 -15.08
C VAL A 32 -5.96 -2.86 -14.15
N ASP A 33 -6.63 -3.89 -14.66
CA ASP A 33 -6.90 -5.09 -13.87
C ASP A 33 -5.61 -5.85 -13.56
N ARG A 34 -4.67 -5.89 -14.50
CA ARG A 34 -3.35 -6.49 -14.28
C ARG A 34 -2.50 -5.68 -13.29
N ALA A 35 -2.57 -4.35 -13.34
CA ALA A 35 -1.90 -3.49 -12.37
C ALA A 35 -2.47 -3.67 -10.95
N ARG A 36 -3.79 -3.77 -10.82
CA ARG A 36 -4.45 -4.06 -9.54
C ARG A 36 -4.09 -5.44 -8.99
N GLU A 37 -4.00 -6.43 -9.87
CA GLU A 37 -3.61 -7.78 -9.49
C GLU A 37 -2.15 -7.82 -9.01
N MET A 38 -1.25 -7.11 -9.67
CA MET A 38 0.13 -6.95 -9.23
C MET A 38 0.22 -6.27 -7.86
N LEU A 39 -0.60 -5.25 -7.60
CA LEU A 39 -0.67 -4.59 -6.30
C LEU A 39 -1.25 -5.51 -5.22
N ARG A 40 -2.23 -6.33 -5.53
CA ARG A 40 -2.77 -7.34 -4.62
C ARG A 40 -1.76 -8.45 -4.35
N SER A 41 -1.09 -8.93 -5.38
CA SER A 41 -0.05 -9.95 -5.26
C SER A 41 1.14 -9.45 -4.46
N GLY A 42 1.49 -8.17 -4.58
CA GLY A 42 2.53 -7.53 -3.76
C GLY A 42 2.14 -7.43 -2.28
N ARG A 43 0.86 -7.27 -1.98
CA ARG A 43 0.34 -7.26 -0.60
C ARG A 43 0.09 -8.65 -0.02
N ALA A 44 -0.17 -9.62 -0.88
CA ALA A 44 -0.46 -11.00 -0.48
C ALA A 44 0.81 -11.84 -0.27
N ARG A 45 1.98 -11.31 -0.54
CA ARG A 45 3.23 -11.98 -0.16
C ARG A 45 3.43 -11.75 1.31
N GLU A 46 3.16 -12.77 2.09
CA GLU A 46 3.54 -12.78 3.50
C GLU A 46 5.02 -12.44 3.58
N GLY A 47 5.35 -11.48 4.44
CA GLY A 47 6.73 -11.13 4.70
C GLY A 47 7.49 -12.31 5.28
N ASN A 48 8.74 -12.41 4.98
CA ASN A 48 9.61 -13.48 5.48
C ASN A 48 10.24 -13.13 6.84
N LEU A 49 10.07 -11.89 7.30
CA LEU A 49 10.59 -11.42 8.58
C LEU A 49 9.47 -10.78 9.42
N VAL A 50 9.15 -11.39 10.54
CA VAL A 50 8.24 -10.83 11.54
C VAL A 50 9.05 -10.02 12.55
N LEU A 51 8.61 -8.81 12.82
CA LEU A 51 9.23 -7.92 13.80
C LEU A 51 8.34 -7.81 15.04
N ARG A 52 8.94 -8.03 16.20
CA ARG A 52 8.33 -7.81 17.51
C ARG A 52 9.20 -6.84 18.27
N CYS A 53 8.78 -5.58 18.31
CA CYS A 53 9.55 -4.53 18.96
C CYS A 53 8.87 -4.02 20.22
N GLU A 54 9.69 -3.67 21.17
CA GLU A 54 9.32 -2.89 22.35
C GLU A 54 10.20 -1.62 22.40
N PRO A 55 9.62 -0.44 22.20
CA PRO A 55 8.24 -0.11 21.88
C PRO A 55 7.86 -0.41 20.41
N GLY A 56 6.57 -0.70 20.13
CA GLY A 56 6.10 -1.11 18.80
C GLY A 56 6.04 0.01 17.76
N ASP A 57 6.05 1.26 18.19
CA ASP A 57 6.04 2.47 17.35
C ASP A 57 7.45 2.93 16.92
N ALA A 58 8.43 2.05 17.02
CA ALA A 58 9.77 2.31 16.51
C ALA A 58 9.81 2.23 14.98
N ASP A 59 10.60 3.12 14.38
CA ASP A 59 10.81 3.16 12.92
C ASP A 59 11.71 2.03 12.46
N VAL A 60 11.31 1.36 11.40
CA VAL A 60 12.05 0.27 10.77
C VAL A 60 12.66 0.73 9.47
N TYR A 61 13.93 0.45 9.29
CA TYR A 61 14.67 0.71 8.06
C TYR A 61 15.27 -0.58 7.52
N LEU A 62 15.16 -0.77 6.22
CA LEU A 62 15.82 -1.85 5.50
C LEU A 62 16.84 -1.25 4.54
N ASP A 63 18.12 -1.58 4.73
CA ASP A 63 19.25 -1.00 3.97
C ASP A 63 19.26 0.54 3.95
N GLY A 64 18.82 1.15 5.03
CA GLY A 64 18.72 2.61 5.17
C GLY A 64 17.42 3.21 4.62
N VAL A 65 16.54 2.41 4.04
CA VAL A 65 15.25 2.87 3.52
C VAL A 65 14.15 2.63 4.55
N ALA A 66 13.42 3.70 4.91
CA ALA A 66 12.31 3.60 5.84
C ALA A 66 11.19 2.71 5.29
N GLN A 67 10.75 1.76 6.10
CA GLN A 67 9.69 0.81 5.75
C GLN A 67 8.36 1.14 6.43
N GLY A 68 8.41 1.65 7.63
CA GLY A 68 7.25 1.95 8.47
C GLY A 68 7.56 1.72 9.94
N PHE A 69 6.52 1.53 10.74
CA PHE A 69 6.66 1.23 12.16
C PHE A 69 6.78 -0.28 12.40
N CYS A 70 7.44 -0.64 13.46
CA CYS A 70 7.63 -2.06 13.81
C CYS A 70 6.30 -2.81 14.00
N SER A 71 5.27 -2.13 14.51
CA SER A 71 3.91 -2.66 14.63
C SER A 71 3.28 -3.09 13.30
N ASP A 72 3.73 -2.50 12.18
CA ASP A 72 3.22 -2.82 10.83
C ASP A 72 3.73 -4.16 10.30
N PHE A 73 4.76 -4.71 10.95
CA PHE A 73 5.43 -5.95 10.53
C PHE A 73 5.31 -7.09 11.54
N GLY A 74 4.32 -7.00 12.44
CA GLY A 74 3.98 -8.08 13.35
C GLY A 74 3.34 -9.27 12.65
N ASP A 75 3.09 -10.36 13.40
CA ASP A 75 2.46 -11.58 12.88
C ASP A 75 1.10 -11.31 12.21
N ALA A 76 0.28 -10.46 12.83
CA ALA A 76 -1.06 -10.14 12.33
C ALA A 76 -1.04 -9.32 11.02
N GLN A 77 0.02 -8.57 10.78
CA GLN A 77 0.20 -7.71 9.60
C GLN A 77 0.95 -8.42 8.46
N GLY A 78 1.41 -9.63 8.67
CA GLY A 78 2.07 -10.43 7.66
C GLY A 78 3.59 -10.31 7.59
N GLY A 79 4.22 -9.47 8.42
CA GLY A 79 5.67 -9.30 8.45
C GLY A 79 6.26 -8.41 7.36
N LEU A 80 7.56 -8.18 7.44
CA LEU A 80 8.34 -7.42 6.47
C LEU A 80 8.81 -8.35 5.35
N HIS A 81 8.65 -7.91 4.11
CA HIS A 81 9.20 -8.62 2.96
C HIS A 81 10.64 -8.18 2.72
N VAL A 82 11.57 -9.10 2.88
CA VAL A 82 13.01 -8.88 2.62
C VAL A 82 13.39 -9.68 1.38
N GLY A 83 14.08 -9.04 0.44
CA GLY A 83 14.58 -9.68 -0.78
C GLY A 83 15.68 -10.71 -0.50
N GLU A 84 16.16 -11.37 -1.52
CA GLU A 84 17.28 -12.32 -1.42
C GLU A 84 18.57 -11.61 -1.03
N GLY A 85 19.45 -12.31 -0.31
CA GLY A 85 20.73 -11.81 0.15
C GLY A 85 20.70 -11.23 1.56
N MET A 86 21.85 -10.74 1.99
CA MET A 86 22.01 -10.16 3.32
C MET A 86 21.58 -8.70 3.32
N HIS A 87 20.67 -8.35 4.21
CA HIS A 87 20.13 -7.00 4.36
C HIS A 87 20.39 -6.47 5.78
N ARG A 88 20.58 -5.17 5.88
CA ARG A 88 20.68 -4.49 7.17
C ARG A 88 19.31 -4.02 7.62
N VAL A 89 18.94 -4.41 8.83
CA VAL A 89 17.71 -3.97 9.49
C VAL A 89 18.07 -3.05 10.64
N ASP A 90 17.64 -1.82 10.57
CA ASP A 90 17.79 -0.84 11.64
C ASP A 90 16.42 -0.54 12.23
N VAL A 91 16.35 -0.52 13.56
CA VAL A 91 15.16 -0.09 14.30
C VAL A 91 15.53 1.07 15.20
N LYS A 92 14.82 2.18 15.02
CA LYS A 92 15.14 3.45 15.68
C LYS A 92 13.90 4.05 16.31
N LYS A 93 14.09 4.65 17.47
CA LYS A 93 13.09 5.46 18.12
C LYS A 93 13.75 6.63 18.86
N GLU A 94 13.11 7.78 18.80
CA GLU A 94 13.56 8.93 19.57
C GLU A 94 13.60 8.60 21.06
N GLY A 95 14.64 9.05 21.74
CA GLY A 95 14.86 8.74 23.16
C GLY A 95 15.35 7.33 23.46
N HIS A 96 15.61 6.51 22.44
CA HIS A 96 16.11 5.15 22.58
C HIS A 96 17.43 4.95 21.83
N TRP A 97 18.19 3.95 22.25
CA TRP A 97 19.35 3.52 21.49
C TRP A 97 18.91 2.77 20.24
N PRO A 98 19.49 3.07 19.07
CA PRO A 98 19.13 2.35 17.84
C PRO A 98 19.61 0.90 17.92
N TYR A 99 18.86 0.02 17.31
CA TYR A 99 19.21 -1.38 17.14
C TYR A 99 19.50 -1.67 15.68
N THR A 100 20.61 -2.30 15.39
CA THR A 100 21.02 -2.71 14.04
C THR A 100 21.33 -4.18 14.02
N THR A 101 20.81 -4.89 13.03
CA THR A 101 21.14 -6.29 12.77
C THR A 101 21.19 -6.56 11.29
N TYR A 102 21.77 -7.70 10.93
CA TYR A 102 21.78 -8.20 9.57
C TYR A 102 20.88 -9.43 9.48
N TYR A 103 20.13 -9.50 8.40
CA TYR A 103 19.20 -10.58 8.15
C TYR A 103 19.36 -11.09 6.72
N GLU A 104 19.43 -12.39 6.56
CA GLU A 104 19.41 -13.08 5.28
C GLU A 104 18.18 -14.01 5.26
N PRO A 105 17.27 -13.84 4.30
CA PRO A 105 16.08 -14.66 4.22
C PRO A 105 16.42 -16.11 3.92
N GLY A 106 15.89 -16.99 4.74
CA GLY A 106 15.92 -18.43 4.51
C GLY A 106 14.62 -18.96 3.93
N ARG A 107 14.47 -20.28 3.93
CA ARG A 107 13.24 -20.96 3.49
C ARG A 107 12.07 -20.75 4.46
N ALA A 108 12.38 -20.57 5.73
CA ALA A 108 11.40 -20.38 6.79
C ALA A 108 11.26 -18.90 7.13
N ARG A 109 10.05 -18.52 7.52
CA ARG A 109 9.76 -17.22 8.08
C ARG A 109 10.49 -17.04 9.41
N ALA A 110 11.17 -15.94 9.60
CA ALA A 110 11.90 -15.63 10.83
C ALA A 110 11.13 -14.64 11.70
N VAL A 111 11.34 -14.72 13.01
CA VAL A 111 10.81 -13.76 13.99
C VAL A 111 11.97 -13.09 14.68
N LEU A 112 12.03 -11.78 14.60
CA LEU A 112 13.04 -10.95 15.25
C LEU A 112 12.39 -10.17 16.39
N THR A 113 12.81 -10.47 17.62
CA THR A 113 12.33 -9.77 18.82
C THR A 113 13.37 -8.71 19.23
N ILE A 114 12.96 -7.47 19.27
CA ILE A 114 13.81 -6.31 19.52
C ILE A 114 13.27 -5.55 20.72
N ARG A 115 14.16 -5.26 21.69
CA ARG A 115 13.88 -4.37 22.81
C ARG A 115 14.83 -3.19 22.76
N LEU A 116 14.30 -2.02 22.47
CA LEU A 116 15.08 -0.80 22.46
C LEU A 116 15.32 -0.32 23.90
N ARG A 117 16.55 0.03 24.18
CA ARG A 117 16.94 0.62 25.47
C ARG A 117 16.67 2.11 25.45
N GLU A 118 16.01 2.62 26.46
CA GLU A 118 15.85 4.06 26.65
C GLU A 118 17.21 4.72 26.94
N LYS A 119 17.41 5.89 26.37
CA LYS A 119 18.52 6.75 26.74
C LYS A 119 18.19 7.41 28.08
N ALA A 120 19.06 7.26 29.06
CA ALA A 120 18.87 7.95 30.34
C ALA A 120 18.71 9.46 30.10
N PRO A 121 17.72 10.12 30.73
CA PRO A 121 17.58 11.56 30.65
C PRO A 121 18.82 12.21 31.28
N GLY A 122 19.62 12.90 30.47
CA GLY A 122 20.79 13.62 30.94
C GLY A 122 22.16 12.98 30.69
N GLY A 123 22.20 11.89 29.91
CA GLY A 123 23.45 11.36 29.37
C GLY A 123 24.01 12.35 28.34
N GLY A 124 24.71 13.40 28.83
CA GLY A 124 25.38 14.38 28.01
C GLY A 124 26.31 13.67 27.04
N GLN A 125 26.30 14.17 25.84
CA GLN A 125 27.28 13.90 24.82
C GLN A 125 28.67 13.97 25.46
N SER A 126 29.34 12.85 25.49
CA SER A 126 30.78 12.89 25.55
C SER A 126 31.27 13.29 24.18
N PRO A 127 32.11 14.31 24.08
CA PRO A 127 32.70 14.72 22.82
C PRO A 127 33.58 13.65 22.23
#